data_fa6cbf2d97625bf5725e7e0d3f62032a
#
_entry.id   fa6cbf2d97625bf5725e7e0d3f62032a
#
_cell.length_a   1.000
_cell.length_b   1.000
_cell.length_c   1.000
_cell.angle_alpha   90.00
_cell.angle_beta   90.00
_cell.angle_gamma   90.00
#
_symmetry.space_group_name_H-M   'P 1'
#
loop_
_entity.id
_entity.type
_entity.pdbx_description
1 polymer ?
#
loop_
_entity_poly.entity_id
_entity_poly.type
_entity_poly.pdbx_seq_one_letter_code
_entity_poly.pdbx_strand_id
1 'polypeptide(L)'
;AEMQEMLDSAKKYDIRVLVDVLPNHTAFDIDLVSDEFYEAVGGREKMFHTHGLEGINDYNNRTQCTQQGVGGLPDVNTENPKFQKYYMQFVNKILKMGVGGFRYDTAKHIGVHSDPVDTEAGVKENDFWDVATGRKSVLGVSLAVPYDSLFVYGEVLQDRNVPEEEYAGYFGQTASTYGHVLREVLAKRSAKDIDLMSWYHRAAPEHLTTWVESHDTYCNANESAGLTDAQIRTGWVFLTARQ
;
A
#
# COMPACT_ATOMS: atom_id res chain seq x y z
N ALA A 1 20.20 1.06 -15.23
CA ALA A 1 20.24 1.79 -16.52
C ALA A 1 18.81 2.09 -17.00
N GLU A 2 17.99 1.11 -17.33
CA GLU A 2 16.65 1.26 -17.91
C GLU A 2 15.69 2.12 -17.07
N MET A 3 15.60 1.89 -15.76
CA MET A 3 14.75 2.69 -14.88
C MET A 3 15.16 4.18 -14.89
N GLN A 4 16.45 4.48 -14.91
CA GLN A 4 16.92 5.87 -14.98
C GLN A 4 16.54 6.52 -16.31
N GLU A 5 16.70 5.81 -17.43
CA GLU A 5 16.32 6.29 -18.75
C GLU A 5 14.81 6.55 -18.86
N MET A 6 13.99 5.70 -18.27
CA MET A 6 12.55 5.89 -18.15
C MET A 6 12.21 7.15 -17.36
N LEU A 7 12.82 7.32 -16.17
CA LEU A 7 12.59 8.49 -15.30
C LEU A 7 13.04 9.80 -15.99
N ASP A 8 14.21 9.79 -16.64
CA ASP A 8 14.72 10.94 -17.39
C ASP A 8 13.80 11.29 -18.57
N SER A 9 13.20 10.29 -19.20
CA SER A 9 12.24 10.49 -20.28
C SER A 9 10.91 11.04 -19.77
N ALA A 10 10.36 10.47 -18.70
CA ALA A 10 9.12 10.92 -18.05
C ALA A 10 9.22 12.39 -17.62
N LYS A 11 10.36 12.79 -17.05
CA LYS A 11 10.63 14.16 -16.62
C LYS A 11 10.54 15.19 -17.76
N LYS A 12 10.91 14.81 -19.00
CA LYS A 12 10.81 15.70 -20.15
C LYS A 12 9.38 16.09 -20.51
N TYR A 13 8.42 15.25 -20.08
CA TYR A 13 6.99 15.43 -20.34
C TYR A 13 6.21 15.84 -19.08
N ASP A 14 6.92 16.24 -18.01
CA ASP A 14 6.33 16.57 -16.71
C ASP A 14 5.49 15.43 -16.13
N ILE A 15 5.89 14.18 -16.38
CA ILE A 15 5.24 12.99 -15.85
C ILE A 15 5.93 12.59 -14.55
N ARG A 16 5.16 12.55 -13.45
CA ARG A 16 5.61 12.02 -12.17
C ARG A 16 5.45 10.50 -12.15
N VAL A 17 6.54 9.79 -11.91
CA VAL A 17 6.57 8.34 -11.81
C VAL A 17 6.49 7.95 -10.34
N LEU A 18 5.54 7.08 -10.00
CA LEU A 18 5.40 6.46 -8.69
C LEU A 18 5.90 5.02 -8.75
N VAL A 19 6.49 4.55 -7.67
CA VAL A 19 6.92 3.16 -7.54
C VAL A 19 6.00 2.43 -6.59
N ASP A 20 5.53 1.27 -7.01
CA ASP A 20 4.82 0.34 -6.15
C ASP A 20 5.81 -0.36 -5.23
N VAL A 21 5.61 -0.27 -3.92
CA VAL A 21 6.49 -0.81 -2.90
C VAL A 21 5.72 -1.75 -1.98
N LEU A 22 6.31 -2.90 -1.70
CA LEU A 22 5.69 -4.02 -1.00
C LEU A 22 6.46 -4.35 0.30
N PRO A 23 6.37 -3.52 1.35
CA PRO A 23 7.09 -3.79 2.59
C PRO A 23 6.43 -4.86 3.47
N ASN A 24 5.13 -5.13 3.29
CA ASN A 24 4.34 -6.00 4.16
C ASN A 24 4.73 -7.48 4.08
N HIS A 25 5.03 -8.00 2.91
CA HIS A 25 5.16 -9.45 2.70
C HIS A 25 6.31 -9.81 1.76
N THR A 26 6.69 -11.07 1.80
CA THR A 26 7.60 -11.68 0.81
C THR A 26 6.84 -12.51 -0.21
N ALA A 27 7.55 -13.08 -1.18
CA ALA A 27 6.99 -14.14 -2.03
C ALA A 27 6.55 -15.34 -1.17
N PHE A 28 5.58 -16.10 -1.69
CA PHE A 28 5.03 -17.28 -1.01
C PHE A 28 6.09 -18.25 -0.51
N ASP A 29 7.11 -18.52 -1.32
CA ASP A 29 8.23 -19.38 -0.96
C ASP A 29 9.33 -18.56 -0.27
N ILE A 30 9.43 -18.71 1.04
CA ILE A 30 10.42 -18.00 1.87
C ILE A 30 11.87 -18.45 1.61
N ASP A 31 12.08 -19.58 0.93
CA ASP A 31 13.41 -20.05 0.55
C ASP A 31 13.95 -19.28 -0.68
N LEU A 32 13.10 -18.48 -1.36
CA LEU A 32 13.52 -17.55 -2.41
C LEU A 32 14.07 -16.22 -1.85
N VAL A 33 13.89 -15.94 -0.57
CA VAL A 33 14.50 -14.77 0.09
C VAL A 33 16.00 -15.01 0.22
N SER A 34 16.80 -14.05 -0.24
CA SER A 34 18.27 -14.23 -0.21
C SER A 34 18.84 -14.27 1.21
N ASP A 35 19.89 -15.07 1.41
CA ASP A 35 20.61 -15.14 2.69
C ASP A 35 21.13 -13.75 3.11
N GLU A 36 21.63 -12.95 2.14
CA GLU A 36 22.07 -11.57 2.40
C GLU A 36 20.96 -10.72 3.03
N PHE A 37 19.70 -10.88 2.55
CA PHE A 37 18.59 -10.14 3.12
C PHE A 37 18.24 -10.64 4.52
N TYR A 38 18.20 -11.95 4.75
CA TYR A 38 18.02 -12.51 6.09
C TYR A 38 19.09 -12.00 7.08
N GLU A 39 20.36 -12.01 6.68
CA GLU A 39 21.45 -11.47 7.51
C GLU A 39 21.27 -9.97 7.80
N ALA A 40 20.88 -9.19 6.79
CA ALA A 40 20.67 -7.75 6.93
C ALA A 40 19.57 -7.40 7.95
N VAL A 41 18.52 -8.22 8.05
CA VAL A 41 17.42 -8.03 9.01
C VAL A 41 17.67 -8.68 10.38
N GLY A 42 18.75 -9.44 10.52
CA GLY A 42 19.18 -10.04 11.78
C GLY A 42 18.83 -11.51 11.96
N GLY A 43 18.55 -12.20 10.87
CA GLY A 43 18.23 -13.62 10.80
C GLY A 43 16.80 -13.90 10.33
N ARG A 44 16.61 -15.13 9.83
CA ARG A 44 15.31 -15.60 9.31
C ARG A 44 14.19 -15.50 10.37
N GLU A 45 14.53 -15.79 11.63
CA GLU A 45 13.62 -15.71 12.78
C GLU A 45 13.23 -14.28 13.18
N LYS A 46 13.91 -13.27 12.64
CA LYS A 46 13.60 -11.84 12.87
C LYS A 46 12.90 -11.18 11.68
N MET A 47 12.81 -11.89 10.56
CA MET A 47 12.24 -11.38 9.33
C MET A 47 10.72 -11.26 9.40
N PHE A 48 10.04 -12.18 10.07
CA PHE A 48 8.59 -12.30 10.09
C PHE A 48 8.05 -12.02 11.50
N HIS A 49 6.78 -11.58 11.57
CA HIS A 49 6.04 -11.60 12.83
C HIS A 49 5.93 -13.02 13.39
N THR A 50 5.63 -13.16 14.68
CA THR A 50 5.53 -14.45 15.37
C THR A 50 4.59 -15.43 14.64
N HIS A 51 3.47 -14.91 14.11
CA HIS A 51 2.50 -15.68 13.33
C HIS A 51 2.52 -15.32 11.83
N GLY A 52 3.57 -14.67 11.35
CA GLY A 52 3.67 -14.15 9.99
C GLY A 52 3.61 -15.21 8.88
N LEU A 53 3.85 -16.48 9.20
CA LEU A 53 3.71 -17.60 8.26
C LEU A 53 2.31 -18.24 8.29
N GLU A 54 1.43 -17.81 9.17
CA GLU A 54 0.04 -18.26 9.26
C GLU A 54 -0.85 -17.35 8.41
N GLY A 55 -1.88 -17.91 7.77
CA GLY A 55 -2.82 -17.14 6.97
C GLY A 55 -3.88 -16.41 7.80
N ILE A 56 -4.31 -15.23 7.35
CA ILE A 56 -5.42 -14.49 7.93
C ILE A 56 -6.72 -15.26 7.73
N ASN A 57 -7.44 -15.52 8.83
CA ASN A 57 -8.75 -16.17 8.81
C ASN A 57 -9.92 -15.19 9.05
N ASP A 58 -9.65 -14.07 9.74
CA ASP A 58 -10.63 -13.01 10.00
C ASP A 58 -10.02 -11.63 9.72
N TYR A 59 -10.39 -11.04 8.60
CA TYR A 59 -9.94 -9.71 8.20
C TYR A 59 -10.52 -8.57 9.07
N ASN A 60 -11.48 -8.84 9.96
CA ASN A 60 -11.93 -7.88 10.97
C ASN A 60 -11.08 -7.94 12.26
N ASN A 61 -10.21 -8.92 12.40
CA ASN A 61 -9.26 -9.02 13.51
C ASN A 61 -7.96 -8.30 13.17
N ARG A 62 -7.72 -7.15 13.78
CA ARG A 62 -6.54 -6.33 13.50
C ARG A 62 -5.22 -7.03 13.82
N THR A 63 -5.17 -7.86 14.88
CA THR A 63 -3.96 -8.66 15.16
C THR A 63 -3.63 -9.59 14.00
N GLN A 64 -4.63 -10.31 13.46
CA GLN A 64 -4.40 -11.16 12.31
C GLN A 64 -4.01 -10.34 11.07
N CYS A 65 -4.72 -9.23 10.83
CA CYS A 65 -4.45 -8.40 9.66
C CYS A 65 -3.04 -7.82 9.61
N THR A 66 -2.43 -7.54 10.76
CA THR A 66 -1.13 -6.85 10.85
C THR A 66 0.03 -7.74 11.28
N GLN A 67 -0.22 -9.02 11.53
CA GLN A 67 0.79 -9.95 12.04
C GLN A 67 0.70 -11.35 11.40
N GLN A 68 -0.18 -11.54 10.40
CA GLN A 68 -0.34 -12.80 9.68
C GLN A 68 -0.36 -12.60 8.18
N GLY A 69 -0.02 -13.65 7.43
CA GLY A 69 0.14 -13.65 5.99
C GLY A 69 -1.16 -13.42 5.21
N VAL A 70 -1.20 -12.34 4.44
CA VAL A 70 -2.30 -12.03 3.53
C VAL A 70 -2.27 -12.94 2.30
N GLY A 71 -3.37 -13.63 2.01
CA GLY A 71 -3.45 -14.51 0.83
C GLY A 71 -2.40 -15.63 0.80
N GLY A 72 -1.83 -15.99 1.96
CA GLY A 72 -0.75 -16.98 2.08
C GLY A 72 0.66 -16.42 1.84
N LEU A 73 0.81 -15.11 1.63
CA LEU A 73 2.10 -14.45 1.51
C LEU A 73 2.66 -14.17 2.92
N PRO A 74 3.91 -14.59 3.23
CA PRO A 74 4.51 -14.43 4.55
C PRO A 74 4.61 -12.97 4.99
N ASP A 75 4.10 -12.67 6.18
CA ASP A 75 4.03 -11.33 6.75
C ASP A 75 5.35 -10.92 7.41
N VAL A 76 5.92 -9.83 6.96
CA VAL A 76 7.20 -9.31 7.42
C VAL A 76 7.02 -8.54 8.73
N ASN A 77 7.91 -8.74 9.69
CA ASN A 77 8.00 -7.90 10.88
C ASN A 77 8.53 -6.51 10.50
N THR A 78 7.60 -5.65 10.07
CA THR A 78 7.89 -4.30 9.60
C THR A 78 8.39 -3.38 10.72
N GLU A 79 8.18 -3.73 11.98
CA GLU A 79 8.67 -3.03 13.17
C GLU A 79 10.10 -3.43 13.55
N ASN A 80 10.70 -4.41 12.87
CA ASN A 80 12.11 -4.75 13.03
C ASN A 80 12.98 -3.56 12.55
N PRO A 81 13.76 -2.90 13.42
CA PRO A 81 14.53 -1.72 13.04
C PRO A 81 15.63 -1.99 12.00
N LYS A 82 16.09 -3.24 11.88
CA LYS A 82 17.03 -3.61 10.82
C LYS A 82 16.33 -3.75 9.48
N PHE A 83 15.11 -4.30 9.46
CA PHE A 83 14.27 -4.31 8.27
C PHE A 83 13.94 -2.86 7.83
N GLN A 84 13.47 -2.03 8.75
CA GLN A 84 13.18 -0.61 8.48
C GLN A 84 14.40 0.11 7.89
N LYS A 85 15.60 -0.10 8.46
CA LYS A 85 16.84 0.47 7.92
C LYS A 85 17.10 0.02 6.48
N TYR A 86 17.00 -1.29 6.23
CA TYR A 86 17.21 -1.86 4.89
C TYR A 86 16.20 -1.30 3.89
N TYR A 87 14.93 -1.29 4.27
CA TYR A 87 13.85 -0.72 3.49
C TYR A 87 14.07 0.77 3.17
N MET A 88 14.44 1.58 4.16
CA MET A 88 14.73 3.01 3.96
C MET A 88 15.95 3.26 3.07
N GLN A 89 16.95 2.39 3.12
CA GLN A 89 18.08 2.45 2.18
C GLN A 89 17.65 2.19 0.73
N PHE A 90 16.75 1.22 0.52
CA PHE A 90 16.13 0.94 -0.77
C PHE A 90 15.30 2.15 -1.25
N VAL A 91 14.39 2.65 -0.43
CA VAL A 91 13.55 3.83 -0.74
C VAL A 91 14.42 5.03 -1.11
N ASN A 92 15.43 5.33 -0.31
CA ASN A 92 16.34 6.45 -0.58
C ASN A 92 17.15 6.28 -1.88
N LYS A 93 17.46 5.04 -2.26
CA LYS A 93 18.14 4.75 -3.55
C LYS A 93 17.25 5.10 -4.73
N ILE A 94 15.97 4.72 -4.70
CA ILE A 94 15.04 5.01 -5.80
C ILE A 94 14.64 6.50 -5.82
N LEU A 95 14.52 7.16 -4.67
CA LEU A 95 14.29 8.60 -4.60
C LEU A 95 15.43 9.40 -5.24
N LYS A 96 16.69 8.99 -5.05
CA LYS A 96 17.86 9.61 -5.70
C LYS A 96 17.85 9.47 -7.22
N MET A 97 17.12 8.50 -7.76
CA MET A 97 16.93 8.34 -9.22
C MET A 97 15.87 9.31 -9.79
N GLY A 98 15.08 9.98 -8.92
CA GLY A 98 14.07 10.95 -9.35
C GLY A 98 12.64 10.41 -9.34
N VAL A 99 12.37 9.35 -8.57
CA VAL A 99 11.00 8.86 -8.32
C VAL A 99 10.21 9.94 -7.57
N GLY A 100 8.98 10.19 -7.99
CA GLY A 100 8.11 11.25 -7.48
C GLY A 100 7.18 10.83 -6.35
N GLY A 101 7.20 9.56 -5.97
CA GLY A 101 6.35 9.05 -4.88
C GLY A 101 6.17 7.54 -4.90
N PHE A 102 5.24 7.07 -4.08
CA PHE A 102 5.01 5.64 -3.85
C PHE A 102 3.53 5.27 -3.82
N ARG A 103 3.22 4.07 -4.27
CA ARG A 103 2.04 3.32 -3.86
C ARG A 103 2.51 2.23 -2.89
N TYR A 104 1.97 2.20 -1.68
CA TYR A 104 2.21 1.13 -0.72
C TYR A 104 1.20 0.00 -0.93
N ASP A 105 1.69 -1.12 -1.39
CA ASP A 105 0.91 -2.35 -1.52
C ASP A 105 0.49 -2.88 -0.15
N THR A 106 -0.72 -3.44 -0.05
CA THR A 106 -1.25 -4.05 1.18
C THR A 106 -1.07 -3.20 2.45
N ALA A 107 -1.10 -1.87 2.33
CA ALA A 107 -0.77 -0.94 3.42
C ALA A 107 -1.60 -1.17 4.70
N LYS A 108 -2.88 -1.62 4.57
CA LYS A 108 -3.72 -1.93 5.73
C LYS A 108 -3.21 -3.08 6.59
N HIS A 109 -2.28 -3.88 6.07
CA HIS A 109 -1.67 -5.02 6.75
C HIS A 109 -0.40 -4.67 7.53
N ILE A 110 0.04 -3.43 7.46
CA ILE A 110 1.12 -2.88 8.30
C ILE A 110 0.47 -2.07 9.41
N GLY A 111 0.82 -2.39 10.66
CA GLY A 111 0.20 -1.79 11.84
C GLY A 111 0.37 -0.28 11.96
N VAL A 112 -0.64 0.39 12.50
CA VAL A 112 -0.60 1.76 12.99
C VAL A 112 -0.57 1.77 14.52
N HIS A 113 -0.35 2.92 15.16
CA HIS A 113 -0.16 2.99 16.63
C HIS A 113 -1.32 2.40 17.44
N SER A 114 -2.56 2.48 16.95
CA SER A 114 -3.73 1.92 17.63
C SER A 114 -3.85 0.41 17.50
N ASP A 115 -3.11 -0.22 16.58
CA ASP A 115 -3.16 -1.66 16.37
C ASP A 115 -2.39 -2.43 17.46
N PRO A 116 -2.77 -3.69 17.74
CA PRO A 116 -2.01 -4.56 18.65
C PRO A 116 -0.58 -4.78 18.15
N VAL A 117 0.38 -4.76 19.08
CA VAL A 117 1.80 -5.02 18.78
C VAL A 117 2.15 -6.50 18.99
N ASP A 118 3.06 -7.03 18.18
CA ASP A 118 3.62 -8.36 18.34
C ASP A 118 4.69 -8.39 19.44
N THR A 119 4.24 -8.50 20.69
CA THR A 119 5.14 -8.51 21.84
C THR A 119 6.04 -9.75 21.90
N GLU A 120 5.63 -10.86 21.30
CA GLU A 120 6.42 -12.10 21.22
C GLU A 120 7.60 -11.94 20.28
N ALA A 121 7.43 -11.23 19.17
CA ALA A 121 8.53 -10.83 18.30
C ALA A 121 9.42 -9.72 18.90
N GLY A 122 9.03 -9.18 20.07
CA GLY A 122 9.72 -8.11 20.76
C GLY A 122 9.39 -6.70 20.27
N VAL A 123 8.31 -6.57 19.50
CA VAL A 123 7.79 -5.27 19.04
C VAL A 123 7.26 -4.47 20.24
N LYS A 124 7.57 -3.18 20.29
CA LYS A 124 7.12 -2.27 21.33
C LYS A 124 6.08 -1.28 20.87
N GLU A 125 6.15 -0.91 19.61
CA GLU A 125 5.25 0.05 18.96
C GLU A 125 5.19 -0.25 17.47
N ASN A 126 4.05 0.05 16.82
CA ASN A 126 3.89 -0.02 15.37
C ASN A 126 4.36 1.31 14.77
N ASP A 127 5.66 1.43 14.51
CA ASP A 127 6.30 2.68 14.08
C ASP A 127 6.79 2.70 12.63
N PHE A 128 6.48 1.65 11.88
CA PHE A 128 6.92 1.56 10.48
C PHE A 128 6.53 2.81 9.67
N TRP A 129 5.31 3.29 9.82
CA TRP A 129 4.84 4.44 9.06
C TRP A 129 5.52 5.75 9.45
N ASP A 130 5.90 5.92 10.73
CA ASP A 130 6.69 7.09 11.15
C ASP A 130 8.06 7.10 10.48
N VAL A 131 8.68 5.92 10.35
CA VAL A 131 9.96 5.77 9.65
C VAL A 131 9.80 5.99 8.16
N ALA A 132 8.82 5.33 7.52
CA ALA A 132 8.59 5.38 6.09
C ALA A 132 8.20 6.79 5.58
N THR A 133 7.50 7.57 6.42
CA THR A 133 7.12 8.97 6.11
C THR A 133 8.13 10.01 6.58
N GLY A 134 9.27 9.57 7.15
CA GLY A 134 10.34 10.45 7.58
C GLY A 134 10.11 11.20 8.89
N ARG A 135 9.05 10.86 9.65
CA ARG A 135 8.78 11.42 10.98
C ARG A 135 9.76 10.90 12.03
N LYS A 136 10.28 9.69 11.80
CA LYS A 136 11.25 9.03 12.68
C LYS A 136 12.45 8.54 11.84
N SER A 137 13.66 8.66 12.37
CA SER A 137 14.83 8.01 11.78
C SER A 137 15.06 6.64 12.42
N VAL A 138 15.63 5.71 11.67
CA VAL A 138 15.95 4.37 12.16
C VAL A 138 17.43 4.04 11.93
N LEU A 139 18.14 3.66 12.98
CA LEU A 139 19.55 3.25 12.95
C LEU A 139 20.45 4.20 12.10
N GLY A 140 20.22 5.52 12.24
CA GLY A 140 20.96 6.57 11.53
C GLY A 140 20.54 6.80 10.08
N VAL A 141 19.46 6.18 9.62
CA VAL A 141 18.89 6.42 8.29
C VAL A 141 17.60 7.23 8.42
N SER A 142 17.47 8.29 7.61
CA SER A 142 16.25 9.11 7.48
C SER A 142 15.82 9.16 6.03
N LEU A 143 14.60 9.59 5.78
CA LEU A 143 14.11 9.83 4.42
C LEU A 143 14.99 10.89 3.71
N ALA A 144 15.40 10.62 2.48
CA ALA A 144 16.38 11.43 1.77
C ALA A 144 15.84 12.77 1.22
N VAL A 145 14.51 12.91 1.16
CA VAL A 145 13.82 14.11 0.65
C VAL A 145 12.68 14.49 1.60
N PRO A 146 12.20 15.75 1.58
CA PRO A 146 11.01 16.14 2.34
C PRO A 146 9.81 15.31 1.89
N TYR A 147 9.08 14.73 2.84
CA TYR A 147 7.93 13.86 2.55
C TYR A 147 6.84 14.57 1.75
N ASP A 148 6.58 15.84 2.05
CA ASP A 148 5.58 16.69 1.38
C ASP A 148 5.86 16.91 -0.12
N SER A 149 7.11 16.64 -0.57
CA SER A 149 7.48 16.71 -1.99
C SER A 149 7.04 15.48 -2.80
N LEU A 150 6.62 14.41 -2.12
CA LEU A 150 6.24 13.14 -2.70
C LEU A 150 4.73 13.03 -2.85
N PHE A 151 4.27 12.32 -3.87
CA PHE A 151 2.90 11.84 -3.94
C PHE A 151 2.85 10.41 -3.42
N VAL A 152 2.16 10.19 -2.31
CA VAL A 152 2.14 8.88 -1.64
C VAL A 152 0.72 8.47 -1.31
N TYR A 153 0.38 7.23 -1.64
CA TYR A 153 -0.84 6.60 -1.19
C TYR A 153 -0.63 5.12 -0.88
N GLY A 154 -1.49 4.58 -0.03
CA GLY A 154 -1.46 3.18 0.36
C GLY A 154 -2.72 2.44 -0.05
N GLU A 155 -2.58 1.17 -0.38
CA GLU A 155 -3.71 0.29 -0.55
C GLU A 155 -4.30 -0.07 0.81
N VAL A 156 -5.31 0.70 1.21
CA VAL A 156 -6.07 0.48 2.44
C VAL A 156 -7.47 0.05 2.05
N LEU A 157 -7.66 -1.27 1.86
CA LEU A 157 -8.97 -1.83 1.55
C LEU A 157 -9.88 -1.70 2.75
N GLN A 158 -11.08 -1.15 2.54
CA GLN A 158 -12.05 -0.89 3.59
C GLN A 158 -12.59 -2.20 4.19
N ASP A 159 -12.37 -2.36 5.49
CA ASP A 159 -12.95 -3.40 6.32
C ASP A 159 -13.53 -2.76 7.60
N ARG A 160 -14.31 -3.52 8.35
CA ARG A 160 -15.05 -3.01 9.50
C ARG A 160 -14.18 -2.31 10.55
N ASN A 161 -12.99 -2.85 10.81
CA ASN A 161 -12.12 -2.42 11.92
C ASN A 161 -10.81 -1.77 11.47
N VAL A 162 -10.68 -1.46 10.17
CA VAL A 162 -9.50 -0.74 9.67
C VAL A 162 -9.51 0.70 10.19
N PRO A 163 -8.43 1.19 10.83
CA PRO A 163 -8.35 2.56 11.33
C PRO A 163 -8.00 3.56 10.21
N GLU A 164 -8.93 3.74 9.24
CA GLU A 164 -8.73 4.55 8.03
C GLU A 164 -8.26 5.98 8.32
N GLU A 165 -8.79 6.60 9.39
CA GLU A 165 -8.41 7.96 9.79
C GLU A 165 -6.95 8.05 10.24
N GLU A 166 -6.43 7.00 10.87
CA GLU A 166 -5.04 6.97 11.31
C GLU A 166 -4.09 6.79 10.12
N TYR A 167 -4.43 5.91 9.15
CA TYR A 167 -3.67 5.81 7.89
C TYR A 167 -3.69 7.12 7.10
N ALA A 168 -4.82 7.84 7.09
CA ALA A 168 -4.93 9.15 6.44
C ALA A 168 -3.98 10.20 7.04
N GLY A 169 -3.55 10.00 8.29
CA GLY A 169 -2.53 10.82 8.91
C GLY A 169 -1.13 10.64 8.30
N TYR A 170 -0.89 9.56 7.56
CA TYR A 170 0.39 9.25 6.94
C TYR A 170 0.41 9.47 5.43
N PHE A 171 -0.62 9.05 4.70
CA PHE A 171 -0.68 9.08 3.23
C PHE A 171 -2.12 9.05 2.72
N GLY A 172 -2.30 9.26 1.44
CA GLY A 172 -3.56 9.05 0.74
C GLY A 172 -3.95 7.57 0.68
N GLN A 173 -5.24 7.26 0.63
CA GLN A 173 -5.75 5.90 0.64
C GLN A 173 -6.55 5.57 -0.61
N THR A 174 -6.61 4.29 -0.95
CA THR A 174 -7.46 3.79 -2.02
C THR A 174 -8.94 3.86 -1.64
N ALA A 175 -9.76 4.49 -2.47
CA ALA A 175 -11.22 4.45 -2.36
C ALA A 175 -11.77 3.18 -3.02
N SER A 176 -11.37 2.00 -2.52
CA SER A 176 -11.60 0.70 -3.18
C SER A 176 -13.08 0.34 -3.31
N THR A 177 -13.89 0.54 -2.27
CA THR A 177 -15.33 0.26 -2.32
C THR A 177 -16.07 1.23 -3.25
N TYR A 178 -15.62 2.49 -3.34
CA TYR A 178 -16.14 3.43 -4.33
C TYR A 178 -15.85 2.96 -5.76
N GLY A 179 -14.62 2.54 -6.02
CA GLY A 179 -14.22 1.97 -7.32
C GLY A 179 -15.03 0.72 -7.69
N HIS A 180 -15.28 -0.17 -6.71
CA HIS A 180 -16.12 -1.34 -6.91
C HIS A 180 -17.54 -0.95 -7.35
N VAL A 181 -18.19 -0.07 -6.61
CA VAL A 181 -19.54 0.44 -6.95
C VAL A 181 -19.55 1.11 -8.33
N LEU A 182 -18.54 1.92 -8.65
CA LEU A 182 -18.42 2.55 -9.97
C LEU A 182 -18.34 1.51 -11.09
N ARG A 183 -17.52 0.47 -10.95
CA ARG A 183 -17.41 -0.61 -11.94
C ARG A 183 -18.71 -1.38 -12.11
N GLU A 184 -19.45 -1.64 -11.04
CA GLU A 184 -20.79 -2.24 -11.13
C GLU A 184 -21.77 -1.37 -11.94
N VAL A 185 -21.77 -0.05 -11.73
CA VAL A 185 -22.60 0.89 -12.52
C VAL A 185 -22.23 0.81 -13.98
N LEU A 186 -20.94 0.86 -14.29
CA LEU A 186 -20.44 0.79 -15.66
C LEU A 186 -20.83 -0.53 -16.35
N ALA A 187 -20.72 -1.66 -15.64
CA ALA A 187 -21.07 -2.98 -16.15
C ALA A 187 -22.58 -3.11 -16.43
N LYS A 188 -23.41 -2.63 -15.53
CA LYS A 188 -24.88 -2.70 -15.63
C LYS A 188 -25.47 -1.68 -16.61
N ARG A 189 -24.68 -0.70 -17.05
CA ARG A 189 -25.11 0.43 -17.89
C ARG A 189 -26.31 1.21 -17.30
N SER A 190 -26.44 1.20 -15.98
CA SER A 190 -27.55 1.86 -15.28
C SER A 190 -27.05 2.41 -13.95
N ALA A 191 -27.25 3.70 -13.74
CA ALA A 191 -26.99 4.37 -12.47
C ALA A 191 -28.21 4.39 -11.53
N LYS A 192 -29.34 3.78 -11.90
CA LYS A 192 -30.59 3.89 -11.14
C LYS A 192 -30.56 3.19 -9.79
N ASP A 193 -29.74 2.14 -9.66
CA ASP A 193 -29.74 1.28 -8.49
C ASP A 193 -28.53 1.52 -7.58
N ILE A 194 -27.68 2.52 -7.90
CA ILE A 194 -26.44 2.76 -7.17
C ILE A 194 -26.32 4.22 -6.81
N ASP A 195 -26.45 4.50 -5.52
CA ASP A 195 -26.31 5.84 -4.96
C ASP A 195 -24.83 6.13 -4.61
N LEU A 196 -24.06 6.52 -5.64
CA LEU A 196 -22.67 6.97 -5.43
C LEU A 196 -22.56 8.24 -4.56
N MET A 197 -23.67 8.94 -4.33
CA MET A 197 -23.69 10.14 -3.49
C MET A 197 -23.75 9.82 -2.01
N SER A 198 -24.23 8.64 -1.63
CA SER A 198 -24.29 8.18 -0.24
C SER A 198 -23.08 7.34 0.15
N TRP A 199 -22.13 7.12 -0.77
CA TRP A 199 -20.91 6.41 -0.44
C TRP A 199 -20.09 7.15 0.63
N TYR A 200 -19.59 6.42 1.59
CA TYR A 200 -18.88 6.94 2.74
C TYR A 200 -17.50 6.28 2.93
N HIS A 201 -16.54 7.10 3.31
CA HIS A 201 -15.22 6.70 3.79
C HIS A 201 -14.89 7.50 5.06
N ARG A 202 -14.19 6.91 6.04
CA ARG A 202 -13.82 7.62 7.27
C ARG A 202 -12.75 8.67 7.03
N ALA A 203 -11.82 8.42 6.11
CA ALA A 203 -10.86 9.43 5.69
C ALA A 203 -11.56 10.53 4.88
N ALA A 204 -11.08 11.78 5.02
CA ALA A 204 -11.57 12.91 4.26
C ALA A 204 -11.30 12.76 2.76
N PRO A 205 -12.12 13.31 1.88
CA PRO A 205 -12.01 13.12 0.42
C PRO A 205 -10.63 13.47 -0.17
N GLU A 206 -9.95 14.46 0.36
CA GLU A 206 -8.62 14.89 -0.05
C GLU A 206 -7.51 13.83 0.21
N HIS A 207 -7.81 12.85 1.04
CA HIS A 207 -6.93 11.71 1.31
C HIS A 207 -7.28 10.47 0.47
N LEU A 208 -8.19 10.58 -0.49
CA LEU A 208 -8.67 9.44 -1.26
C LEU A 208 -8.15 9.43 -2.69
N THR A 209 -7.65 8.28 -3.11
CA THR A 209 -7.26 8.00 -4.47
C THR A 209 -8.32 7.12 -5.14
N THR A 210 -8.89 7.59 -6.25
CA THR A 210 -9.91 6.88 -7.03
C THR A 210 -9.37 6.38 -8.36
N TRP A 211 -9.93 5.30 -8.86
CA TRP A 211 -9.58 4.75 -10.18
C TRP A 211 -10.75 3.97 -10.78
N VAL A 212 -10.71 3.78 -12.09
CA VAL A 212 -11.68 2.93 -12.81
C VAL A 212 -11.19 1.50 -12.88
N GLU A 213 -9.91 1.32 -13.21
CA GLU A 213 -9.26 0.04 -13.43
C GLU A 213 -7.87 0.01 -12.80
N SER A 214 -7.49 -1.12 -12.23
CA SER A 214 -6.16 -1.45 -11.76
C SER A 214 -5.76 -2.84 -12.23
N HIS A 215 -4.48 -3.22 -12.02
CA HIS A 215 -4.03 -4.60 -12.29
C HIS A 215 -4.84 -5.63 -11.52
N ASP A 216 -5.18 -5.38 -10.24
CA ASP A 216 -5.97 -6.31 -9.43
C ASP A 216 -7.40 -6.44 -9.92
N THR A 217 -8.08 -5.34 -10.24
CA THR A 217 -9.46 -5.38 -10.74
C THR A 217 -9.55 -6.02 -12.11
N TYR A 218 -8.47 -5.97 -12.90
CA TYR A 218 -8.39 -6.63 -14.20
C TYR A 218 -7.99 -8.11 -14.07
N CYS A 219 -6.89 -8.41 -13.37
CA CYS A 219 -6.31 -9.75 -13.33
C CYS A 219 -6.87 -10.64 -12.22
N ASN A 220 -7.02 -10.10 -11.00
CA ASN A 220 -7.33 -10.90 -9.82
C ASN A 220 -8.81 -10.96 -9.51
N ALA A 221 -9.47 -9.81 -9.40
CA ALA A 221 -10.88 -9.74 -9.06
C ALA A 221 -11.80 -9.92 -10.28
N ASN A 222 -11.27 -9.83 -11.50
CA ASN A 222 -12.01 -9.93 -12.76
C ASN A 222 -13.18 -8.92 -12.85
N GLU A 223 -13.09 -7.80 -12.14
CA GLU A 223 -14.17 -6.80 -12.08
C GLU A 223 -14.18 -5.88 -13.29
N SER A 224 -13.00 -5.52 -13.81
CA SER A 224 -12.87 -4.62 -14.94
C SER A 224 -12.57 -5.31 -16.27
N ALA A 225 -12.09 -6.55 -16.25
CA ALA A 225 -11.74 -7.30 -17.46
C ALA A 225 -12.91 -7.47 -18.46
N GLY A 226 -14.15 -7.44 -17.97
CA GLY A 226 -15.36 -7.52 -18.81
C GLY A 226 -15.89 -6.17 -19.28
N LEU A 227 -15.30 -5.05 -18.87
CA LEU A 227 -15.71 -3.71 -19.29
C LEU A 227 -15.18 -3.39 -20.69
N THR A 228 -16.00 -2.74 -21.49
CA THR A 228 -15.58 -2.22 -22.79
C THR A 228 -14.77 -0.93 -22.65
N ASP A 229 -13.95 -0.60 -23.65
CA ASP A 229 -13.20 0.68 -23.70
C ASP A 229 -14.12 1.89 -23.49
N ALA A 230 -15.34 1.86 -24.02
CA ALA A 230 -16.30 2.94 -23.85
C ALA A 230 -16.75 3.08 -22.39
N GLN A 231 -16.96 1.97 -21.68
CA GLN A 231 -17.29 1.98 -20.25
C GLN A 231 -16.12 2.49 -19.40
N ILE A 232 -14.90 2.02 -19.66
CA ILE A 232 -13.69 2.50 -18.99
C ILE A 232 -13.52 4.01 -19.19
N ARG A 233 -13.61 4.51 -20.43
CA ARG A 233 -13.54 5.95 -20.73
C ARG A 233 -14.64 6.75 -20.02
N THR A 234 -15.88 6.23 -19.98
CA THR A 234 -16.98 6.87 -19.25
C THR A 234 -16.68 6.96 -17.77
N GLY A 235 -16.12 5.91 -17.17
CA GLY A 235 -15.66 5.91 -15.78
C GLY A 235 -14.63 7.01 -15.50
N TRP A 236 -13.62 7.13 -16.35
CA TRP A 236 -12.61 8.17 -16.21
C TRP A 236 -13.18 9.59 -16.37
N VAL A 237 -14.06 9.82 -17.34
CA VAL A 237 -14.78 11.11 -17.49
C VAL A 237 -15.57 11.42 -16.23
N PHE A 238 -16.26 10.42 -15.67
CA PHE A 238 -17.02 10.59 -14.42
C PHE A 238 -16.13 10.97 -13.24
N LEU A 239 -15.00 10.29 -13.05
CA LEU A 239 -14.07 10.59 -11.95
C LEU A 239 -13.43 11.98 -12.10
N THR A 240 -13.00 12.35 -13.31
CA THR A 240 -12.32 13.63 -13.56
C THR A 240 -13.26 14.83 -13.58
N ALA A 241 -14.56 14.64 -13.80
CA ALA A 241 -15.57 15.69 -13.76
C ALA A 241 -16.07 16.01 -12.33
N ARG A 242 -15.72 15.20 -11.35
CA ARG A 242 -16.06 15.41 -9.94
C ARG A 242 -14.84 15.94 -9.21
N GLN A 243 -14.71 17.25 -9.17
CA GLN A 243 -13.78 17.97 -8.29
C GLN A 243 -14.51 18.53 -7.08
#